data_c9d5b9bbd3113d21372c8e3c40a9dbcb
#
_entry.id   c9d5b9bbd3113d21372c8e3c40a9dbcb
#
_cell.length_a   1.000
_cell.length_b   1.000
_cell.length_c   1.000
_cell.angle_alpha   90.00
_cell.angle_beta   90.00
_cell.angle_gamma   90.00
#
_symmetry.space_group_name_H-M   'P 1'
#
loop_
_entity.id
_entity.type
_entity.pdbx_description
1 polymer ?
#
loop_
_entity_poly.entity_id
_entity_poly.type
_entity_poly.pdbx_seq_one_letter_code
_entity_poly.pdbx_strand_id
1 'polypeptide(L)'
;MAGAYQTGIYRNVLKECGYEETAITERLEQTFETIFYGTEAERFYHEAGDDMAYLEDTGNHDVRTEGMSYGMMVCVQLNKKAEFDRLWKWVRTYMYIPEGPCRNYFAWSCSTDGTHNAEGPAPDGEEYFAMALFFASARWGDGEGIFAYSKEAKAILRECIHKGEPGHPGEPMWDPSNHLIKFVTNMDFSDPSYHLPHFYELFAENTEEGDREFWKQAAAASREYLHKACHKETGLSAEYADYDGTPHAGHQEIFGRHDWYYSDAYRTIANIAMEHLWYDKDPWQTEIANRLQKFYCEEQREHWDGVFLIDGTRLEEKALHPVAIVAVNAQAALAADGSHVKECVDRFWNTPLRTGDRRYYDNFLYLFAMLALSGNYRIYRK
;
A
#
# COMPACT_ATOMS: atom_id res chain seq x y z
N MET A 1 23.75 0.19 -4.59
CA MET A 1 23.76 -0.56 -5.89
C MET A 1 22.63 0.02 -6.74
N ALA A 2 22.57 -0.25 -8.03
CA ALA A 2 21.43 0.22 -8.83
C ALA A 2 20.18 -0.63 -8.55
N GLY A 3 19.01 0.00 -8.36
CA GLY A 3 17.77 -0.69 -8.07
C GLY A 3 17.21 -1.48 -9.28
N ALA A 4 16.13 -2.23 -9.03
CA ALA A 4 15.48 -3.07 -10.05
C ALA A 4 14.97 -2.27 -11.26
N TYR A 5 14.61 -0.99 -11.06
CA TYR A 5 14.22 -0.09 -12.14
C TYR A 5 15.30 0.00 -13.24
N GLN A 6 16.58 0.03 -12.87
CA GLN A 6 17.70 0.15 -13.79
C GLN A 6 18.23 -1.22 -14.25
N THR A 7 18.23 -2.20 -13.36
CA THR A 7 18.86 -3.52 -13.58
C THR A 7 17.91 -4.58 -14.13
N GLY A 8 16.61 -4.44 -13.91
CA GLY A 8 15.60 -5.49 -14.17
C GLY A 8 15.73 -6.69 -13.22
N ILE A 9 16.58 -6.61 -12.20
CA ILE A 9 16.82 -7.71 -11.24
C ILE A 9 16.01 -7.45 -9.97
N TYR A 10 15.13 -8.39 -9.65
CA TYR A 10 14.33 -8.39 -8.43
C TYR A 10 14.87 -9.48 -7.50
N ARG A 11 15.34 -9.09 -6.31
CA ARG A 11 15.88 -10.02 -5.32
C ARG A 11 14.83 -11.01 -4.86
N ASN A 12 15.22 -12.29 -4.74
CA ASN A 12 14.43 -13.30 -4.04
C ASN A 12 15.04 -13.52 -2.65
N VAL A 13 14.60 -12.72 -1.67
CA VAL A 13 15.13 -12.74 -0.30
C VAL A 13 14.78 -14.05 0.40
N LEU A 14 13.65 -14.68 0.09
CA LEU A 14 13.31 -16.00 0.61
C LEU A 14 14.34 -17.04 0.18
N LYS A 15 14.75 -17.03 -1.10
CA LYS A 15 15.81 -17.91 -1.61
C LYS A 15 17.18 -17.60 -0.99
N GLU A 16 17.49 -16.32 -0.81
CA GLU A 16 18.72 -15.87 -0.13
C GLU A 16 18.77 -16.37 1.33
N CYS A 17 17.63 -16.49 1.99
CA CYS A 17 17.47 -17.03 3.34
C CYS A 17 17.45 -18.57 3.41
N GLY A 18 17.53 -19.27 2.26
CA GLY A 18 17.68 -20.72 2.18
C GLY A 18 16.39 -21.50 1.90
N TYR A 19 15.30 -20.83 1.50
CA TYR A 19 14.08 -21.52 1.09
C TYR A 19 14.15 -21.96 -0.38
N GLU A 20 13.61 -23.14 -0.68
CA GLU A 20 13.60 -23.71 -2.03
C GLU A 20 12.64 -22.94 -2.95
N GLU A 21 13.06 -22.68 -4.19
CA GLU A 21 12.33 -21.88 -5.17
C GLU A 21 10.93 -22.48 -5.50
N THR A 22 10.83 -23.80 -5.55
CA THR A 22 9.55 -24.50 -5.73
C THR A 22 8.60 -24.25 -4.57
N ALA A 23 9.07 -24.36 -3.33
CA ALA A 23 8.26 -24.09 -2.14
C ALA A 23 7.83 -22.63 -2.05
N ILE A 24 8.69 -21.68 -2.48
CA ILE A 24 8.34 -20.26 -2.55
C ILE A 24 7.22 -20.02 -3.56
N THR A 25 7.34 -20.58 -4.75
CA THR A 25 6.33 -20.44 -5.81
C THR A 25 5.00 -21.06 -5.40
N GLU A 26 5.02 -22.28 -4.90
CA GLU A 26 3.82 -22.97 -4.40
C GLU A 26 3.12 -22.18 -3.29
N ARG A 27 3.90 -21.62 -2.36
CA ARG A 27 3.32 -20.82 -1.28
C ARG A 27 2.70 -19.51 -1.76
N LEU A 28 3.34 -18.83 -2.72
CA LEU A 28 2.77 -17.62 -3.31
C LEU A 28 1.45 -17.92 -4.02
N GLU A 29 1.42 -18.97 -4.84
CA GLU A 29 0.20 -19.42 -5.53
C GLU A 29 -0.89 -19.82 -4.52
N GLN A 30 -0.55 -20.62 -3.52
CA GLN A 30 -1.48 -21.05 -2.48
C GLN A 30 -2.03 -19.87 -1.67
N THR A 31 -1.19 -18.88 -1.37
CA THR A 31 -1.63 -17.65 -0.66
C THR A 31 -2.68 -16.91 -1.48
N PHE A 32 -2.44 -16.71 -2.78
CA PHE A 32 -3.42 -16.11 -3.67
C PHE A 32 -4.71 -16.94 -3.74
N GLU A 33 -4.61 -18.25 -3.98
CA GLU A 33 -5.79 -19.12 -4.08
C GLU A 33 -6.61 -19.14 -2.78
N THR A 34 -5.95 -19.12 -1.62
CA THR A 34 -6.65 -19.07 -0.32
C THR A 34 -7.43 -17.75 -0.15
N ILE A 35 -6.82 -16.63 -0.49
CA ILE A 35 -7.43 -15.30 -0.34
C ILE A 35 -8.59 -15.09 -1.33
N PHE A 36 -8.44 -15.57 -2.57
CA PHE A 36 -9.41 -15.32 -3.63
C PHE A 36 -10.47 -16.43 -3.71
N TYR A 37 -10.10 -17.70 -3.50
CA TYR A 37 -10.94 -18.85 -3.80
C TYR A 37 -11.03 -19.88 -2.67
N GLY A 38 -10.44 -19.59 -1.51
CA GLY A 38 -10.53 -20.44 -0.33
C GLY A 38 -11.94 -20.59 0.23
N THR A 39 -12.05 -21.20 1.39
CA THR A 39 -13.32 -21.33 2.12
C THR A 39 -13.84 -19.95 2.54
N GLU A 40 -15.09 -19.87 2.96
CA GLU A 40 -15.70 -18.63 3.47
C GLU A 40 -14.96 -18.03 4.69
N ALA A 41 -14.29 -18.85 5.48
CA ALA A 41 -13.48 -18.40 6.60
C ALA A 41 -12.09 -17.86 6.19
N GLU A 42 -11.68 -18.05 4.94
CA GLU A 42 -10.35 -17.72 4.41
C GLU A 42 -10.42 -16.61 3.37
N ARG A 43 -11.32 -16.75 2.39
CA ARG A 43 -11.43 -15.78 1.28
C ARG A 43 -12.08 -14.48 1.73
N PHE A 44 -11.78 -13.43 0.98
CA PHE A 44 -12.51 -12.16 1.02
C PHE A 44 -12.73 -11.56 -0.37
N TYR A 45 -12.42 -12.32 -1.43
CA TYR A 45 -12.84 -12.03 -2.80
C TYR A 45 -14.22 -12.64 -3.07
N HIS A 46 -15.12 -11.84 -3.63
CA HIS A 46 -16.50 -12.23 -3.93
C HIS A 46 -16.87 -11.82 -5.35
N GLU A 47 -17.40 -12.76 -6.12
CA GLU A 47 -17.98 -12.46 -7.42
C GLU A 47 -19.32 -11.70 -7.25
N ALA A 48 -19.57 -10.70 -8.11
CA ALA A 48 -20.77 -9.88 -8.11
C ALA A 48 -21.37 -9.83 -9.52
N GLY A 49 -22.49 -10.51 -9.73
CA GLY A 49 -23.06 -10.68 -11.06
C GLY A 49 -22.15 -11.49 -11.98
N ASP A 50 -22.27 -11.26 -13.29
CA ASP A 50 -21.59 -12.08 -14.29
C ASP A 50 -20.12 -11.66 -14.52
N ASP A 51 -19.78 -10.38 -14.29
CA ASP A 51 -18.52 -9.79 -14.76
C ASP A 51 -17.92 -8.74 -13.80
N MET A 52 -18.33 -8.74 -12.55
CA MET A 52 -17.75 -7.92 -11.48
C MET A 52 -17.32 -8.79 -10.31
N ALA A 53 -16.47 -8.22 -9.45
CA ALA A 53 -16.09 -8.79 -8.17
C ALA A 53 -15.64 -7.70 -7.21
N TYR A 54 -15.67 -7.97 -5.91
CA TYR A 54 -15.17 -7.08 -4.87
C TYR A 54 -14.36 -7.85 -3.82
N LEU A 55 -13.60 -7.10 -3.04
CA LEU A 55 -12.84 -7.57 -1.91
C LEU A 55 -13.41 -6.95 -0.64
N GLU A 56 -13.89 -7.79 0.27
CA GLU A 56 -14.53 -7.37 1.51
C GLU A 56 -13.49 -7.16 2.62
N ASP A 57 -13.51 -6.00 3.28
CA ASP A 57 -12.94 -5.89 4.62
C ASP A 57 -13.84 -6.66 5.58
N THR A 58 -13.46 -7.88 5.84
CA THR A 58 -14.24 -8.83 6.66
C THR A 58 -14.32 -8.45 8.14
N GLY A 59 -13.55 -7.48 8.57
CA GLY A 59 -13.60 -6.95 9.92
C GLY A 59 -14.58 -5.80 10.11
N ASN A 60 -14.88 -5.07 9.01
CA ASN A 60 -15.80 -3.95 9.00
C ASN A 60 -17.03 -4.21 8.12
N HIS A 61 -17.06 -5.31 7.36
CA HIS A 61 -18.13 -5.71 6.46
C HIS A 61 -18.42 -4.65 5.39
N ASP A 62 -17.37 -4.06 4.84
CA ASP A 62 -17.43 -3.06 3.78
C ASP A 62 -16.44 -3.37 2.65
N VAL A 63 -16.50 -2.59 1.58
CA VAL A 63 -15.59 -2.65 0.45
C VAL A 63 -14.85 -1.33 0.38
N ARG A 64 -13.52 -1.36 0.46
CA ARG A 64 -12.66 -0.19 0.53
C ARG A 64 -11.85 0.00 -0.74
N THR A 65 -11.59 1.26 -1.10
CA THR A 65 -10.67 1.57 -2.21
C THR A 65 -9.28 0.98 -1.95
N GLU A 66 -8.82 0.94 -0.70
CA GLU A 66 -7.60 0.24 -0.26
C GLU A 66 -7.59 -1.21 -0.76
N GLY A 67 -8.55 -2.03 -0.35
CA GLY A 67 -8.58 -3.44 -0.70
C GLY A 67 -8.80 -3.70 -2.18
N MET A 68 -9.65 -2.91 -2.83
CA MET A 68 -9.90 -3.03 -4.26
C MET A 68 -8.64 -2.72 -5.08
N SER A 69 -7.93 -1.66 -4.74
CA SER A 69 -6.69 -1.28 -5.41
C SER A 69 -5.53 -2.25 -5.13
N TYR A 70 -5.44 -2.78 -3.91
CA TYR A 70 -4.49 -3.84 -3.56
C TYR A 70 -4.76 -5.12 -4.33
N GLY A 71 -6.02 -5.54 -4.42
CA GLY A 71 -6.41 -6.70 -5.23
C GLY A 71 -6.06 -6.53 -6.70
N MET A 72 -6.29 -5.35 -7.28
CA MET A 72 -5.87 -5.05 -8.64
C MET A 72 -4.34 -5.12 -8.79
N MET A 73 -3.57 -4.58 -7.85
CA MET A 73 -2.12 -4.68 -7.87
C MET A 73 -1.65 -6.14 -7.80
N VAL A 74 -2.19 -6.94 -6.89
CA VAL A 74 -1.89 -8.38 -6.79
C VAL A 74 -2.22 -9.09 -8.10
N CYS A 75 -3.40 -8.85 -8.67
CA CYS A 75 -3.83 -9.46 -9.92
C CYS A 75 -2.91 -9.12 -11.10
N VAL A 76 -2.47 -7.87 -11.22
CA VAL A 76 -1.53 -7.51 -12.30
C VAL A 76 -0.16 -8.14 -12.07
N GLN A 77 0.31 -8.27 -10.83
CA GLN A 77 1.58 -8.93 -10.55
C GLN A 77 1.54 -10.43 -10.86
N LEU A 78 0.43 -11.12 -10.59
CA LEU A 78 0.25 -12.55 -10.79
C LEU A 78 -0.36 -12.92 -12.15
N ASN A 79 -0.54 -11.96 -13.06
CA ASN A 79 -1.13 -12.18 -14.39
C ASN A 79 -2.59 -12.66 -14.37
N LYS A 80 -3.37 -12.21 -13.41
CA LYS A 80 -4.78 -12.55 -13.23
C LYS A 80 -5.68 -11.45 -13.82
N LYS A 81 -5.71 -11.38 -15.17
CA LYS A 81 -6.41 -10.29 -15.88
C LYS A 81 -7.92 -10.31 -15.65
N ALA A 82 -8.53 -11.50 -15.60
CA ALA A 82 -9.99 -11.62 -15.44
C ALA A 82 -10.43 -11.06 -14.08
N GLU A 83 -9.73 -11.39 -13.01
CA GLU A 83 -9.98 -10.90 -11.66
C GLU A 83 -9.72 -9.38 -11.58
N PHE A 84 -8.66 -8.90 -12.21
CA PHE A 84 -8.36 -7.46 -12.31
C PHE A 84 -9.50 -6.69 -12.95
N ASP A 85 -9.99 -7.14 -14.10
CA ASP A 85 -11.06 -6.47 -14.84
C ASP A 85 -12.38 -6.49 -14.07
N ARG A 86 -12.69 -7.58 -13.36
CA ARG A 86 -13.88 -7.69 -12.50
C ARG A 86 -13.83 -6.71 -11.33
N LEU A 87 -12.67 -6.58 -10.67
CA LEU A 87 -12.46 -5.62 -9.58
C LEU A 87 -12.58 -4.18 -10.09
N TRP A 88 -11.88 -3.86 -11.18
CA TRP A 88 -11.93 -2.52 -11.76
C TRP A 88 -13.34 -2.14 -12.21
N LYS A 89 -14.08 -3.06 -12.79
CA LYS A 89 -15.47 -2.81 -13.20
C LYS A 89 -16.37 -2.51 -12.00
N TRP A 90 -16.20 -3.23 -10.88
CA TRP A 90 -16.95 -2.97 -9.65
C TRP A 90 -16.62 -1.58 -9.09
N VAL A 91 -15.33 -1.21 -9.02
CA VAL A 91 -14.88 0.11 -8.58
C VAL A 91 -15.51 1.22 -9.43
N ARG A 92 -15.47 1.09 -10.74
CA ARG A 92 -16.06 2.08 -11.67
C ARG A 92 -17.57 2.16 -11.59
N THR A 93 -18.24 1.09 -11.23
CA THR A 93 -19.68 1.01 -11.15
C THR A 93 -20.21 1.57 -9.84
N TYR A 94 -19.58 1.24 -8.72
CA TYR A 94 -20.13 1.49 -7.40
C TYR A 94 -19.35 2.50 -6.56
N MET A 95 -18.02 2.62 -6.69
CA MET A 95 -17.24 3.55 -5.89
C MET A 95 -17.03 4.91 -6.55
N TYR A 96 -17.15 4.99 -7.87
CA TYR A 96 -16.95 6.24 -8.60
C TYR A 96 -17.98 7.31 -8.22
N ILE A 97 -17.50 8.53 -7.93
CA ILE A 97 -18.33 9.69 -7.55
C ILE A 97 -18.55 10.55 -8.80
N PRO A 98 -19.79 10.60 -9.34
CA PRO A 98 -20.06 11.28 -10.61
C PRO A 98 -20.28 12.79 -10.50
N GLU A 99 -20.55 13.31 -9.29
CA GLU A 99 -20.92 14.72 -9.08
C GLU A 99 -20.43 15.26 -7.73
N GLY A 100 -20.61 16.57 -7.50
CA GLY A 100 -20.20 17.21 -6.26
C GLY A 100 -18.71 17.56 -6.18
N PRO A 101 -18.23 18.01 -5.01
CA PRO A 101 -16.82 18.40 -4.80
C PRO A 101 -15.83 17.27 -5.01
N CYS A 102 -16.24 16.03 -4.70
CA CYS A 102 -15.43 14.82 -4.85
C CYS A 102 -15.66 14.13 -6.21
N ARG A 103 -16.30 14.80 -7.19
CA ARG A 103 -16.50 14.25 -8.54
C ARG A 103 -15.19 13.74 -9.12
N ASN A 104 -15.24 12.58 -9.79
CA ASN A 104 -14.12 11.87 -10.41
C ASN A 104 -13.15 11.21 -9.42
N TYR A 105 -13.40 11.27 -8.13
CA TYR A 105 -12.79 10.43 -7.12
C TYR A 105 -13.61 9.17 -6.84
N PHE A 106 -13.16 8.35 -5.92
CA PHE A 106 -13.86 7.15 -5.50
C PHE A 106 -14.26 7.25 -4.02
N ALA A 107 -15.47 6.84 -3.68
CA ALA A 107 -15.90 6.70 -2.29
C ALA A 107 -15.01 5.66 -1.60
N TRP A 108 -14.27 6.04 -0.55
CA TRP A 108 -13.28 5.16 0.05
C TRP A 108 -13.89 3.89 0.67
N SER A 109 -15.17 3.93 1.05
CA SER A 109 -15.90 2.78 1.58
C SER A 109 -17.32 2.71 0.98
N CYS A 110 -17.69 1.50 0.58
CA CYS A 110 -19.04 1.13 0.16
C CYS A 110 -19.48 -0.13 0.92
N SER A 111 -20.80 -0.30 1.06
CA SER A 111 -21.35 -1.58 1.44
C SER A 111 -21.16 -2.61 0.32
N THR A 112 -21.31 -3.90 0.61
CA THR A 112 -21.13 -4.99 -0.37
C THR A 112 -22.18 -4.97 -1.51
N ASP A 113 -23.26 -4.23 -1.33
CA ASP A 113 -24.28 -3.97 -2.38
C ASP A 113 -23.95 -2.76 -3.26
N GLY A 114 -22.83 -2.05 -3.00
CA GLY A 114 -22.38 -0.88 -3.73
C GLY A 114 -22.91 0.45 -3.20
N THR A 115 -23.68 0.48 -2.12
CA THR A 115 -24.11 1.73 -1.49
C THR A 115 -22.92 2.43 -0.84
N HIS A 116 -22.73 3.73 -1.10
CA HIS A 116 -21.66 4.52 -0.50
C HIS A 116 -21.84 4.63 1.01
N ASN A 117 -20.82 4.24 1.78
CA ASN A 117 -20.69 4.53 3.20
C ASN A 117 -19.96 5.86 3.44
N ALA A 118 -19.19 6.32 2.48
CA ALA A 118 -18.42 7.55 2.52
C ALA A 118 -18.72 8.44 1.32
N GLU A 119 -18.67 9.76 1.51
CA GLU A 119 -18.92 10.76 0.48
C GLU A 119 -17.63 11.23 -0.22
N GLY A 120 -16.48 10.83 0.24
CA GLY A 120 -15.16 11.28 -0.23
C GLY A 120 -14.15 10.15 -0.38
N PRO A 121 -12.97 10.48 -0.93
CA PRO A 121 -11.89 9.52 -1.18
C PRO A 121 -10.95 9.34 0.00
N ALA A 122 -10.12 8.29 -0.09
CA ALA A 122 -8.87 8.12 0.66
C ALA A 122 -7.72 7.94 -0.35
N PRO A 123 -6.71 8.83 -0.34
CA PRO A 123 -5.70 8.91 -1.40
C PRO A 123 -4.92 7.63 -1.70
N ASP A 124 -4.73 6.73 -0.72
CA ASP A 124 -4.07 5.44 -0.92
C ASP A 124 -4.77 4.57 -1.96
N GLY A 125 -6.09 4.66 -2.05
CA GLY A 125 -6.85 3.95 -3.09
C GLY A 125 -6.52 4.45 -4.48
N GLU A 126 -6.57 5.76 -4.70
CA GLU A 126 -6.33 6.37 -6.02
C GLU A 126 -4.90 6.15 -6.51
N GLU A 127 -3.89 6.25 -5.63
CA GLU A 127 -2.51 6.02 -6.05
C GLU A 127 -2.24 4.56 -6.45
N TYR A 128 -2.81 3.60 -5.70
CA TYR A 128 -2.70 2.19 -6.07
C TYR A 128 -3.54 1.85 -7.32
N PHE A 129 -4.75 2.42 -7.50
CA PHE A 129 -5.51 2.28 -8.74
C PHE A 129 -4.71 2.76 -9.95
N ALA A 130 -4.16 3.97 -9.87
CA ALA A 130 -3.37 4.53 -10.96
C ALA A 130 -2.16 3.66 -11.32
N MET A 131 -1.42 3.18 -10.30
CA MET A 131 -0.24 2.34 -10.54
C MET A 131 -0.62 0.97 -11.11
N ALA A 132 -1.63 0.32 -10.55
CA ALA A 132 -2.10 -0.97 -11.04
C ALA A 132 -2.61 -0.88 -12.50
N LEU A 133 -3.30 0.21 -12.86
CA LEU A 133 -3.77 0.47 -14.22
C LEU A 133 -2.60 0.72 -15.19
N PHE A 134 -1.54 1.46 -14.80
CA PHE A 134 -0.35 1.60 -15.63
C PHE A 134 0.34 0.26 -15.86
N PHE A 135 0.45 -0.57 -14.84
CA PHE A 135 1.01 -1.91 -14.98
C PHE A 135 0.14 -2.81 -15.86
N ALA A 136 -1.19 -2.72 -15.74
CA ALA A 136 -2.13 -3.43 -16.61
C ALA A 136 -1.96 -3.03 -18.08
N SER A 137 -1.86 -1.74 -18.36
CA SER A 137 -1.60 -1.19 -19.68
C SER A 137 -0.26 -1.68 -20.28
N ALA A 138 0.80 -1.74 -19.45
CA ALA A 138 2.09 -2.24 -19.89
C ALA A 138 2.09 -3.75 -20.12
N ARG A 139 1.37 -4.51 -19.29
CA ARG A 139 1.38 -5.96 -19.33
C ARG A 139 0.42 -6.56 -20.35
N TRP A 140 -0.78 -5.99 -20.45
CA TRP A 140 -1.87 -6.56 -21.28
C TRP A 140 -2.30 -5.66 -22.45
N GLY A 141 -1.82 -4.43 -22.49
CA GLY A 141 -2.28 -3.40 -23.44
C GLY A 141 -3.57 -2.72 -22.97
N ASP A 142 -3.88 -1.59 -23.60
CA ASP A 142 -5.12 -0.87 -23.37
C ASP A 142 -6.29 -1.52 -24.11
N GLY A 143 -7.43 -1.64 -23.44
CA GLY A 143 -8.71 -2.02 -24.04
C GLY A 143 -9.58 -0.81 -24.39
N GLU A 144 -10.89 -1.00 -24.41
CA GLU A 144 -11.88 0.04 -24.69
C GLU A 144 -12.65 0.46 -23.43
N GLY A 145 -13.20 1.68 -23.41
CA GLY A 145 -14.00 2.21 -22.31
C GLY A 145 -13.17 2.27 -21.02
N ILE A 146 -13.70 1.73 -19.93
CA ILE A 146 -13.01 1.70 -18.63
C ILE A 146 -11.75 0.80 -18.61
N PHE A 147 -11.57 -0.05 -19.61
CA PHE A 147 -10.38 -0.88 -19.77
C PHE A 147 -9.29 -0.23 -20.64
N ALA A 148 -9.45 1.02 -21.04
CA ALA A 148 -8.36 1.84 -21.56
C ALA A 148 -7.45 2.27 -20.39
N TYR A 149 -6.75 1.30 -19.78
CA TYR A 149 -6.09 1.39 -18.49
C TYR A 149 -5.19 2.61 -18.33
N SER A 150 -4.32 2.89 -19.32
CA SER A 150 -3.43 4.07 -19.25
C SER A 150 -4.19 5.39 -19.24
N LYS A 151 -5.33 5.47 -19.92
CA LYS A 151 -6.18 6.65 -19.94
C LYS A 151 -6.89 6.84 -18.61
N GLU A 152 -7.40 5.76 -18.00
CA GLU A 152 -8.03 5.78 -16.68
C GLU A 152 -7.02 6.19 -15.60
N ALA A 153 -5.80 5.61 -15.61
CA ALA A 153 -4.72 5.98 -14.69
C ALA A 153 -4.37 7.47 -14.77
N LYS A 154 -4.18 8.00 -15.97
CA LYS A 154 -3.90 9.43 -16.18
C LYS A 154 -5.04 10.32 -15.70
N ALA A 155 -6.29 9.92 -15.93
CA ALA A 155 -7.45 10.66 -15.45
C ALA A 155 -7.49 10.73 -13.92
N ILE A 156 -7.20 9.62 -13.22
CA ILE A 156 -7.09 9.58 -11.76
C ILE A 156 -6.02 10.54 -11.28
N LEU A 157 -4.77 10.43 -11.80
CA LEU A 157 -3.66 11.27 -11.37
C LEU A 157 -3.92 12.75 -11.59
N ARG A 158 -4.58 13.10 -12.71
CA ARG A 158 -4.96 14.48 -13.01
C ARG A 158 -5.90 15.05 -11.94
N GLU A 159 -6.94 14.31 -11.57
CA GLU A 159 -7.86 14.75 -10.52
C GLU A 159 -7.14 14.90 -9.17
N CYS A 160 -6.22 14.00 -8.85
CA CYS A 160 -5.47 14.01 -7.59
C CYS A 160 -4.69 15.30 -7.35
N ILE A 161 -4.19 15.96 -8.40
CA ILE A 161 -3.31 17.13 -8.27
C ILE A 161 -3.91 18.44 -8.75
N HIS A 162 -4.91 18.44 -9.66
CA HIS A 162 -5.46 19.66 -10.25
C HIS A 162 -6.78 20.15 -9.64
N LYS A 163 -7.42 19.38 -8.76
CA LYS A 163 -8.58 19.91 -8.03
C LYS A 163 -8.18 21.12 -7.20
N GLY A 164 -9.11 22.09 -7.09
CA GLY A 164 -8.85 23.39 -6.48
C GLY A 164 -8.31 24.45 -7.45
N GLU A 165 -7.84 24.07 -8.64
CA GLU A 165 -7.45 25.01 -9.68
C GLU A 165 -8.67 25.67 -10.37
N PRO A 166 -8.50 26.83 -11.03
CA PRO A 166 -9.58 27.46 -11.77
C PRO A 166 -10.24 26.52 -12.80
N GLY A 167 -11.52 26.23 -12.63
CA GLY A 167 -12.27 25.29 -13.47
C GLY A 167 -12.23 23.81 -13.03
N HIS A 168 -11.51 23.51 -11.96
CA HIS A 168 -11.42 22.17 -11.36
C HIS A 168 -11.89 22.20 -9.90
N PRO A 169 -13.21 22.17 -9.62
CA PRO A 169 -13.72 22.27 -8.25
C PRO A 169 -13.36 21.04 -7.40
N GLY A 170 -13.20 21.28 -6.10
CA GLY A 170 -12.86 20.27 -5.11
C GLY A 170 -11.49 20.52 -4.49
N GLU A 171 -11.00 19.55 -3.75
CA GLU A 171 -9.70 19.61 -3.05
C GLU A 171 -8.74 18.55 -3.62
N PRO A 172 -7.47 18.89 -3.85
CA PRO A 172 -6.47 17.94 -4.33
C PRO A 172 -6.06 16.98 -3.22
N MET A 173 -5.57 15.80 -3.61
CA MET A 173 -5.02 14.79 -2.70
C MET A 173 -3.58 15.07 -2.29
N TRP A 174 -2.83 15.80 -3.11
CA TRP A 174 -1.50 16.31 -2.79
C TRP A 174 -1.58 17.80 -2.53
N ASP A 175 -0.91 18.24 -1.47
CA ASP A 175 -0.78 19.68 -1.17
C ASP A 175 0.13 20.33 -2.25
N PRO A 176 -0.36 21.31 -3.01
CA PRO A 176 0.41 21.91 -4.09
C PRO A 176 1.59 22.76 -3.60
N SER A 177 1.62 23.13 -2.30
CA SER A 177 2.68 23.96 -1.74
C SER A 177 3.92 23.17 -1.30
N ASN A 178 3.73 21.91 -0.88
CA ASN A 178 4.80 21.04 -0.36
C ASN A 178 4.93 19.71 -1.09
N HIS A 179 4.01 19.37 -2.02
CA HIS A 179 3.93 18.14 -2.79
C HIS A 179 3.78 16.87 -1.95
N LEU A 180 3.29 16.98 -0.72
CA LEU A 180 3.01 15.84 0.15
C LEU A 180 1.57 15.36 -0.05
N ILE A 181 1.38 14.07 0.00
CA ILE A 181 0.06 13.45 0.00
C ILE A 181 -0.65 13.77 1.32
N LYS A 182 -1.93 14.09 1.23
CA LYS A 182 -2.80 14.32 2.40
C LYS A 182 -3.35 12.99 2.91
N PHE A 183 -3.71 12.94 4.18
CA PHE A 183 -4.47 11.80 4.70
C PHE A 183 -5.86 11.71 4.03
N VAL A 184 -6.59 12.83 4.02
CA VAL A 184 -7.82 13.02 3.25
C VAL A 184 -7.81 14.43 2.65
N THR A 185 -8.57 14.66 1.60
CA THR A 185 -8.49 15.87 0.78
C THR A 185 -8.70 17.19 1.53
N ASN A 186 -9.49 17.20 2.59
CA ASN A 186 -9.85 18.38 3.38
C ASN A 186 -9.06 18.54 4.67
N MET A 187 -7.92 17.85 4.82
CA MET A 187 -7.06 17.92 6.00
C MET A 187 -5.65 18.35 5.62
N ASP A 188 -4.94 18.97 6.56
CA ASP A 188 -3.59 19.52 6.39
C ASP A 188 -2.55 18.67 7.14
N PHE A 189 -2.70 17.35 7.12
CA PHE A 189 -1.74 16.39 7.64
C PHE A 189 -1.73 15.14 6.75
N SER A 190 -0.81 14.24 7.00
CA SER A 190 -0.57 13.06 6.17
C SER A 190 -0.67 11.76 6.95
N ASP A 191 -0.66 10.65 6.22
CA ASP A 191 -0.36 9.31 6.71
C ASP A 191 1.02 8.90 6.16
N PRO A 192 2.00 8.59 7.02
CA PRO A 192 3.32 8.15 6.56
C PRO A 192 3.27 6.93 5.63
N SER A 193 2.26 6.06 5.77
CA SER A 193 2.11 4.89 4.93
C SER A 193 1.60 5.18 3.51
N TYR A 194 1.07 6.39 3.26
CA TYR A 194 0.63 6.81 1.94
C TYR A 194 1.79 7.29 1.05
N HIS A 195 2.98 7.52 1.61
CA HIS A 195 4.12 8.00 0.85
C HIS A 195 4.78 6.89 0.04
N LEU A 196 4.57 6.92 -1.28
CA LEU A 196 5.04 5.92 -2.24
C LEU A 196 5.97 6.57 -3.29
N PRO A 197 7.16 7.09 -2.91
CA PRO A 197 8.03 7.77 -3.85
C PRO A 197 8.39 6.92 -5.07
N HIS A 198 8.46 5.59 -4.94
CA HIS A 198 8.66 4.67 -6.05
C HIS A 198 7.50 4.64 -7.07
N PHE A 199 6.27 4.89 -6.63
CA PHE A 199 5.14 5.08 -7.56
C PHE A 199 5.22 6.44 -8.23
N TYR A 200 5.57 7.50 -7.49
CA TYR A 200 5.63 8.87 -8.03
C TYR A 200 6.70 9.04 -9.10
N GLU A 201 7.82 8.33 -9.00
CA GLU A 201 8.81 8.23 -10.09
C GLU A 201 8.19 7.66 -11.37
N LEU A 202 7.39 6.59 -11.25
CA LEU A 202 6.69 5.98 -12.39
C LEU A 202 5.51 6.83 -12.87
N PHE A 203 4.83 7.55 -11.98
CA PHE A 203 3.81 8.53 -12.36
C PHE A 203 4.42 9.64 -13.22
N ALA A 204 5.60 10.16 -12.85
CA ALA A 204 6.33 11.15 -13.64
C ALA A 204 6.63 10.67 -15.07
N GLU A 205 6.84 9.37 -15.27
CA GLU A 205 7.10 8.80 -16.59
C GLU A 205 5.82 8.61 -17.43
N ASN A 206 4.72 8.25 -16.77
CA ASN A 206 3.51 7.78 -17.44
C ASN A 206 2.38 8.81 -17.52
N THR A 207 2.45 9.90 -16.76
CA THR A 207 1.46 10.98 -16.73
C THR A 207 1.57 11.92 -17.95
N GLU A 208 0.76 12.96 -18.02
CA GLU A 208 0.85 13.99 -19.03
C GLU A 208 2.13 14.83 -18.84
N GLU A 209 2.68 15.37 -19.94
CA GLU A 209 3.97 16.06 -19.90
C GLU A 209 4.00 17.23 -18.90
N GLY A 210 2.89 17.96 -18.76
CA GLY A 210 2.76 19.09 -17.83
C GLY A 210 2.86 18.70 -16.37
N ASP A 211 2.52 17.45 -16.03
CA ASP A 211 2.43 16.98 -14.64
C ASP A 211 3.70 16.25 -14.16
N ARG A 212 4.62 15.98 -15.08
CA ARG A 212 5.85 15.21 -14.79
C ARG A 212 6.69 15.80 -13.67
N GLU A 213 6.83 17.11 -13.69
CA GLU A 213 7.67 17.81 -12.69
C GLU A 213 7.04 17.76 -11.31
N PHE A 214 5.71 17.89 -11.22
CA PHE A 214 4.99 17.71 -9.96
C PHE A 214 5.31 16.36 -9.31
N TRP A 215 5.20 15.27 -10.06
CA TRP A 215 5.43 13.92 -9.54
C TRP A 215 6.88 13.66 -9.14
N LYS A 216 7.86 14.25 -9.83
CA LYS A 216 9.27 14.22 -9.39
C LYS A 216 9.47 14.94 -8.06
N GLN A 217 8.83 16.09 -7.89
CA GLN A 217 8.88 16.86 -6.65
C GLN A 217 8.17 16.11 -5.52
N ALA A 218 7.02 15.49 -5.79
CA ALA A 218 6.32 14.65 -4.84
C ALA A 218 7.17 13.44 -4.37
N ALA A 219 7.90 12.79 -5.29
CA ALA A 219 8.82 11.72 -4.93
C ALA A 219 9.94 12.21 -4.02
N ALA A 220 10.55 13.36 -4.33
CA ALA A 220 11.61 13.95 -3.50
C ALA A 220 11.08 14.38 -2.12
N ALA A 221 9.94 15.09 -2.09
CA ALA A 221 9.31 15.53 -0.86
C ALA A 221 8.91 14.37 0.07
N SER A 222 8.37 13.28 -0.50
CA SER A 222 8.00 12.09 0.26
C SER A 222 9.21 11.38 0.88
N ARG A 223 10.35 11.30 0.18
CA ARG A 223 11.58 10.77 0.77
C ARG A 223 12.04 11.58 1.97
N GLU A 224 12.07 12.92 1.85
CA GLU A 224 12.41 13.81 2.98
C GLU A 224 11.42 13.70 4.14
N TYR A 225 10.13 13.58 3.83
CA TYR A 225 9.09 13.43 4.83
C TYR A 225 9.26 12.14 5.64
N LEU A 226 9.51 11.01 4.99
CA LEU A 226 9.70 9.72 5.66
C LEU A 226 10.88 9.74 6.64
N HIS A 227 11.96 10.47 6.35
CA HIS A 227 13.07 10.66 7.30
C HIS A 227 12.61 11.35 8.60
N LYS A 228 11.61 12.21 8.53
CA LYS A 228 11.08 12.94 9.69
C LYS A 228 10.01 12.14 10.43
N ALA A 229 9.15 11.41 9.69
CA ALA A 229 8.03 10.67 10.23
C ALA A 229 8.44 9.34 10.91
N CYS A 230 9.55 8.72 10.49
CA CYS A 230 10.06 7.51 11.13
C CYS A 230 10.99 7.86 12.29
N HIS A 231 10.72 7.30 13.45
CA HIS A 231 11.52 7.54 14.65
C HIS A 231 12.93 6.94 14.50
N LYS A 232 13.94 7.76 14.74
CA LYS A 232 15.34 7.44 14.45
C LYS A 232 15.93 6.24 15.22
N GLU A 233 15.39 5.87 16.38
CA GLU A 233 15.89 4.75 17.18
C GLU A 233 15.11 3.46 16.94
N THR A 234 13.78 3.54 16.76
CA THR A 234 12.90 2.38 16.64
C THR A 234 12.54 2.02 15.21
N GLY A 235 12.57 2.98 14.28
CA GLY A 235 12.05 2.83 12.93
C GLY A 235 10.52 2.88 12.82
N LEU A 236 9.81 3.14 13.92
CA LEU A 236 8.35 3.23 13.95
C LEU A 236 7.88 4.58 13.40
N SER A 237 6.70 4.61 12.77
CA SER A 237 5.95 5.81 12.40
C SER A 237 4.57 5.79 13.04
N ALA A 238 3.95 6.96 13.21
CA ALA A 238 2.55 7.03 13.61
C ALA A 238 1.61 6.68 12.44
N GLU A 239 0.34 6.38 12.75
CA GLU A 239 -0.68 6.26 11.71
C GLU A 239 -0.84 7.58 10.96
N TYR A 240 -1.00 8.70 11.69
CA TYR A 240 -1.07 10.02 11.07
C TYR A 240 0.02 10.93 11.64
N ALA A 241 0.57 11.76 10.78
CA ALA A 241 1.62 12.70 11.16
C ALA A 241 1.47 14.03 10.40
N ASP A 242 1.87 15.12 11.06
CA ASP A 242 1.92 16.43 10.45
C ASP A 242 2.99 16.49 9.35
N TYR A 243 2.97 17.50 8.49
CA TYR A 243 3.92 17.61 7.37
C TYR A 243 5.39 17.79 7.81
N ASP A 244 5.64 18.06 9.08
CA ASP A 244 6.98 18.03 9.66
C ASP A 244 7.42 16.67 10.21
N GLY A 245 6.53 15.64 10.11
CA GLY A 245 6.76 14.28 10.57
C GLY A 245 6.36 14.02 12.02
N THR A 246 5.91 15.00 12.76
CA THR A 246 5.43 14.83 14.14
C THR A 246 4.12 14.03 14.14
N PRO A 247 3.94 13.03 15.06
CA PRO A 247 2.66 12.35 15.19
C PRO A 247 1.51 13.33 15.36
N HIS A 248 0.48 13.20 14.52
CA HIS A 248 -0.67 14.11 14.54
C HIS A 248 -1.48 13.96 15.81
N ALA A 249 -1.70 15.05 16.54
CA ALA A 249 -2.41 15.06 17.82
C ALA A 249 -3.87 15.53 17.74
N GLY A 250 -4.26 16.09 16.57
CA GLY A 250 -5.60 16.65 16.33
C GLY A 250 -6.62 15.60 15.86
N HIS A 251 -7.89 16.00 15.75
CA HIS A 251 -8.96 15.28 15.08
C HIS A 251 -9.29 13.89 15.65
N GLN A 252 -8.89 13.60 16.91
CA GLN A 252 -9.19 12.30 17.54
C GLN A 252 -10.68 12.04 17.72
N GLU A 253 -11.50 13.09 17.80
CA GLU A 253 -12.96 13.01 17.83
C GLU A 253 -13.58 12.48 16.52
N ILE A 254 -12.84 12.57 15.40
CA ILE A 254 -13.27 12.09 14.09
C ILE A 254 -12.66 10.73 13.77
N PHE A 255 -11.34 10.59 13.97
CA PHE A 255 -10.56 9.44 13.49
C PHE A 255 -10.15 8.49 14.60
N GLY A 256 -10.44 8.79 15.88
CA GLY A 256 -9.92 8.06 17.01
C GLY A 256 -8.45 8.35 17.28
N ARG A 257 -7.81 7.52 18.08
CA ARG A 257 -6.38 7.64 18.35
C ARG A 257 -5.55 7.24 17.12
N HIS A 258 -4.52 7.98 16.78
CA HIS A 258 -3.71 7.78 15.58
C HIS A 258 -2.23 8.27 15.72
N ASP A 259 -1.81 8.64 16.94
CA ASP A 259 -0.45 9.09 17.28
C ASP A 259 0.52 7.93 17.57
N TRP A 260 0.10 6.71 17.33
CA TRP A 260 0.78 5.46 17.67
C TRP A 260 1.19 4.65 16.42
N TYR A 261 2.10 3.67 16.61
CA TYR A 261 2.39 2.67 15.60
C TYR A 261 1.30 1.60 15.65
N TYR A 262 0.35 1.72 14.74
CA TYR A 262 -0.83 0.86 14.69
C TYR A 262 -1.34 0.76 13.25
N SER A 263 -2.07 -0.29 12.92
CA SER A 263 -2.79 -0.49 11.66
C SER A 263 -2.09 0.09 10.40
N ASP A 264 -2.46 1.26 9.93
CA ASP A 264 -1.94 1.89 8.71
C ASP A 264 -0.43 2.11 8.75
N ALA A 265 0.12 2.46 9.91
CA ALA A 265 1.55 2.69 10.09
C ALA A 265 2.42 1.47 9.72
N TYR A 266 1.88 0.25 9.79
CA TYR A 266 2.65 -0.96 9.43
C TYR A 266 3.13 -0.94 7.98
N ARG A 267 2.36 -0.33 7.07
CA ARG A 267 2.70 -0.23 5.64
C ARG A 267 3.93 0.64 5.36
N THR A 268 4.24 1.59 6.24
CA THR A 268 5.33 2.56 6.03
C THR A 268 6.67 1.88 5.71
N ILE A 269 7.10 0.93 6.53
CA ILE A 269 8.38 0.24 6.31
C ILE A 269 8.36 -0.67 5.07
N ALA A 270 7.21 -1.27 4.76
CA ALA A 270 7.05 -2.07 3.56
C ALA A 270 7.22 -1.23 2.29
N ASN A 271 6.69 -0.01 2.28
CA ASN A 271 6.81 0.94 1.18
C ASN A 271 8.25 1.48 1.04
N ILE A 272 8.92 1.79 2.16
CA ILE A 272 10.34 2.15 2.18
C ILE A 272 11.20 1.02 1.60
N ALA A 273 10.92 -0.22 1.95
CA ALA A 273 11.64 -1.38 1.46
C ALA A 273 11.41 -1.63 -0.06
N MET A 274 10.21 -1.36 -0.56
CA MET A 274 9.91 -1.40 -2.00
C MET A 274 10.60 -0.29 -2.77
N GLU A 275 10.66 0.92 -2.23
CA GLU A 275 11.43 2.03 -2.80
C GLU A 275 12.92 1.65 -2.93
N HIS A 276 13.48 1.06 -1.87
CA HIS A 276 14.87 0.58 -1.90
C HIS A 276 15.08 -0.49 -2.98
N LEU A 277 14.23 -1.50 -3.04
CA LEU A 277 14.33 -2.56 -4.06
C LEU A 277 14.28 -1.98 -5.49
N TRP A 278 13.36 -1.04 -5.74
CA TRP A 278 13.13 -0.54 -7.08
C TRP A 278 14.17 0.51 -7.51
N TYR A 279 14.56 1.41 -6.61
CA TYR A 279 15.38 2.57 -6.98
C TYR A 279 16.74 2.66 -6.30
N ASP A 280 16.88 2.19 -5.04
CA ASP A 280 18.12 2.25 -4.25
C ASP A 280 18.76 3.65 -4.25
N LYS A 281 17.93 4.70 -4.08
CA LYS A 281 18.36 6.10 -4.14
C LYS A 281 18.75 6.68 -2.78
N ASP A 282 18.33 6.05 -1.69
CA ASP A 282 18.44 6.60 -0.35
C ASP A 282 19.02 5.58 0.65
N PRO A 283 20.30 5.73 1.04
CA PRO A 283 20.95 4.82 1.99
C PRO A 283 20.27 4.74 3.37
N TRP A 284 19.54 5.78 3.77
CA TRP A 284 18.79 5.80 5.00
C TRP A 284 17.74 4.67 5.07
N GLN A 285 17.25 4.21 3.94
CA GLN A 285 16.25 3.12 3.88
C GLN A 285 16.80 1.81 4.48
N THR A 286 18.08 1.52 4.27
CA THR A 286 18.76 0.38 4.92
C THR A 286 18.87 0.58 6.43
N GLU A 287 19.21 1.78 6.85
CA GLU A 287 19.38 2.09 8.26
C GLU A 287 18.06 1.95 9.01
N ILE A 288 16.96 2.53 8.50
CA ILE A 288 15.66 2.49 9.17
C ILE A 288 15.06 1.08 9.18
N ALA A 289 15.26 0.29 8.13
CA ALA A 289 14.84 -1.10 8.07
C ALA A 289 15.57 -1.97 9.10
N ASN A 290 16.88 -1.78 9.26
CA ASN A 290 17.65 -2.45 10.30
C ASN A 290 17.20 -2.09 11.72
N ARG A 291 16.83 -0.83 11.95
CA ARG A 291 16.34 -0.36 13.26
C ARG A 291 15.00 -0.99 13.62
N LEU A 292 14.07 -1.03 12.69
CA LEU A 292 12.77 -1.67 12.93
C LEU A 292 12.94 -3.16 13.23
N GLN A 293 13.76 -3.88 12.46
CA GLN A 293 14.01 -5.29 12.72
C GLN A 293 14.68 -5.51 14.07
N LYS A 294 15.65 -4.66 14.44
CA LYS A 294 16.30 -4.71 15.76
C LYS A 294 15.26 -4.46 16.88
N PHE A 295 14.42 -3.44 16.74
CA PHE A 295 13.37 -3.13 17.70
C PHE A 295 12.50 -4.35 18.00
N TYR A 296 12.00 -5.04 16.98
CA TYR A 296 11.17 -6.22 17.19
C TYR A 296 11.96 -7.46 17.64
N CYS A 297 13.15 -7.70 17.10
CA CYS A 297 13.92 -8.92 17.39
C CYS A 297 14.67 -8.87 18.73
N GLU A 298 15.08 -7.70 19.20
CA GLU A 298 15.82 -7.56 20.47
C GLU A 298 14.99 -6.93 21.58
N GLU A 299 14.34 -5.80 21.33
CA GLU A 299 13.69 -4.99 22.36
C GLU A 299 12.28 -5.46 22.66
N GLN A 300 11.54 -5.92 21.61
CA GLN A 300 10.15 -6.37 21.72
C GLN A 300 9.94 -7.84 21.37
N ARG A 301 10.95 -8.67 21.57
CA ARG A 301 10.97 -10.11 21.18
C ARG A 301 9.72 -10.88 21.59
N GLU A 302 9.21 -10.63 22.79
CA GLU A 302 8.03 -11.28 23.36
C GLU A 302 6.71 -10.54 23.07
N HIS A 303 6.77 -9.43 22.31
CA HIS A 303 5.65 -8.49 22.14
C HIS A 303 5.42 -8.09 20.69
N TRP A 304 5.56 -9.02 19.75
CA TRP A 304 5.29 -8.78 18.33
C TRP A 304 3.82 -8.38 18.05
N ASP A 305 2.92 -8.66 18.99
CA ASP A 305 1.52 -8.24 18.99
C ASP A 305 1.27 -6.97 19.82
N GLY A 306 2.32 -6.26 20.22
CA GLY A 306 2.23 -5.03 21.00
C GLY A 306 1.84 -3.82 20.15
N VAL A 307 1.29 -2.80 20.82
CA VAL A 307 1.05 -1.47 20.29
C VAL A 307 2.02 -0.51 20.95
N PHE A 308 2.59 0.42 20.19
CA PHE A 308 3.67 1.27 20.65
C PHE A 308 3.44 2.73 20.23
N LEU A 309 3.89 3.66 21.05
CA LEU A 309 4.26 4.99 20.58
C LEU A 309 5.51 4.89 19.72
N ILE A 310 5.78 5.88 18.87
CA ILE A 310 6.91 5.81 17.94
C ILE A 310 8.27 5.74 18.63
N ASP A 311 8.38 6.22 19.88
CA ASP A 311 9.60 6.12 20.70
C ASP A 311 9.86 4.72 21.29
N GLY A 312 8.94 3.77 21.05
CA GLY A 312 9.00 2.40 21.54
C GLY A 312 8.29 2.19 22.89
N THR A 313 7.67 3.21 23.46
CA THR A 313 6.83 3.05 24.67
C THR A 313 5.66 2.12 24.35
N ARG A 314 5.64 0.96 25.02
CA ARG A 314 4.56 -0.03 24.84
C ARG A 314 3.30 0.40 25.56
N LEU A 315 2.18 0.26 24.87
CA LEU A 315 0.84 0.49 25.39
C LEU A 315 0.20 -0.83 25.90
N GLU A 316 -0.92 -0.73 26.59
CA GLU A 316 -1.64 -1.90 27.12
C GLU A 316 -2.41 -2.66 26.04
N GLU A 317 -2.75 -1.97 24.95
CA GLU A 317 -3.50 -2.52 23.83
C GLU A 317 -2.73 -3.59 23.09
N LYS A 318 -3.45 -4.46 22.41
CA LYS A 318 -2.90 -5.46 21.48
C LYS A 318 -3.13 -5.04 20.04
N ALA A 319 -2.16 -5.33 19.21
CA ALA A 319 -2.26 -5.09 17.77
C ALA A 319 -3.47 -5.82 17.18
N LEU A 320 -4.28 -5.09 16.43
CA LEU A 320 -5.42 -5.66 15.72
C LEU A 320 -4.96 -6.60 14.60
N HIS A 321 -3.77 -6.34 14.02
CA HIS A 321 -3.24 -7.01 12.86
C HIS A 321 -1.82 -7.58 13.08
N PRO A 322 -1.65 -8.61 13.95
CA PRO A 322 -0.34 -9.14 14.31
C PRO A 322 0.37 -9.87 13.14
N VAL A 323 -0.37 -10.45 12.19
CA VAL A 323 0.23 -11.10 11.01
C VAL A 323 0.79 -10.05 10.05
N ALA A 324 0.12 -8.90 9.93
CA ALA A 324 0.62 -7.76 9.16
C ALA A 324 1.96 -7.26 9.68
N ILE A 325 2.12 -7.13 11.01
CA ILE A 325 3.39 -6.72 11.64
C ILE A 325 4.53 -7.69 11.25
N VAL A 326 4.27 -8.99 11.32
CA VAL A 326 5.26 -10.01 10.92
C VAL A 326 5.61 -9.88 9.43
N ALA A 327 4.60 -9.68 8.59
CA ALA A 327 4.77 -9.57 7.13
C ALA A 327 5.62 -8.35 6.75
N VAL A 328 5.33 -7.18 7.30
CA VAL A 328 6.07 -5.94 6.94
C VAL A 328 7.49 -5.93 7.51
N ASN A 329 7.73 -6.53 8.68
CA ASN A 329 9.07 -6.72 9.22
C ASN A 329 9.93 -7.65 8.34
N ALA A 330 9.33 -8.69 7.78
CA ALA A 330 10.00 -9.53 6.79
C ALA A 330 10.24 -8.77 5.48
N GLN A 331 9.25 -8.00 5.00
CA GLN A 331 9.40 -7.21 3.78
C GLN A 331 10.50 -6.14 3.92
N ALA A 332 10.74 -5.61 5.12
CA ALA A 332 11.88 -4.73 5.42
C ALA A 332 13.23 -5.35 5.03
N ALA A 333 13.35 -6.67 4.96
CA ALA A 333 14.55 -7.39 4.51
C ALA A 333 14.96 -7.07 3.05
N LEU A 334 14.10 -6.46 2.24
CA LEU A 334 14.48 -5.96 0.91
C LEU A 334 15.46 -4.78 1.00
N ALA A 335 15.40 -4.00 2.08
CA ALA A 335 16.29 -2.87 2.34
C ALA A 335 17.33 -3.17 3.44
N ALA A 336 16.98 -3.98 4.44
CA ALA A 336 17.86 -4.33 5.55
C ALA A 336 19.04 -5.22 5.11
N ASP A 337 20.18 -5.06 5.79
CA ASP A 337 21.39 -5.86 5.63
C ASP A 337 21.94 -6.36 6.99
N GLY A 338 21.22 -6.14 8.08
CA GLY A 338 21.61 -6.48 9.44
C GLY A 338 21.41 -7.95 9.80
N SER A 339 21.78 -8.30 11.04
CA SER A 339 21.74 -9.68 11.56
C SER A 339 20.33 -10.27 11.72
N HIS A 340 19.29 -9.44 11.73
CA HIS A 340 17.90 -9.86 11.98
C HIS A 340 17.11 -10.20 10.70
N VAL A 341 17.68 -9.97 9.52
CA VAL A 341 17.04 -10.27 8.23
C VAL A 341 16.49 -11.69 8.20
N LYS A 342 17.33 -12.68 8.50
CA LYS A 342 16.91 -14.08 8.47
C LYS A 342 15.85 -14.40 9.55
N GLU A 343 15.98 -13.86 10.75
CA GLU A 343 15.01 -14.07 11.84
C GLU A 343 13.62 -13.55 11.46
N CYS A 344 13.53 -12.35 10.88
CA CYS A 344 12.26 -11.77 10.41
C CYS A 344 11.65 -12.59 9.27
N VAL A 345 12.47 -13.01 8.30
CA VAL A 345 12.02 -13.83 7.16
C VAL A 345 11.55 -15.22 7.63
N ASP A 346 12.28 -15.87 8.54
CA ASP A 346 11.89 -17.18 9.11
C ASP A 346 10.60 -17.07 9.91
N ARG A 347 10.42 -16.00 10.69
CA ARG A 347 9.18 -15.75 11.43
C ARG A 347 8.00 -15.61 10.46
N PHE A 348 8.14 -14.83 9.41
CA PHE A 348 7.12 -14.69 8.38
C PHE A 348 6.81 -16.02 7.70
N TRP A 349 7.84 -16.76 7.28
CA TRP A 349 7.65 -18.07 6.64
C TRP A 349 6.89 -19.05 7.53
N ASN A 350 7.08 -19.01 8.83
CA ASN A 350 6.41 -19.87 9.80
C ASN A 350 5.07 -19.32 10.31
N THR A 351 4.67 -18.11 9.90
CA THR A 351 3.37 -17.53 10.26
C THR A 351 2.31 -17.94 9.25
N PRO A 352 1.20 -18.57 9.67
CA PRO A 352 0.10 -18.88 8.77
C PRO A 352 -0.69 -17.63 8.39
N LEU A 353 -1.46 -17.71 7.30
CA LEU A 353 -2.51 -16.74 7.00
C LEU A 353 -3.51 -16.66 8.17
N ARG A 354 -4.00 -15.46 8.42
CA ARG A 354 -5.04 -15.24 9.40
C ARG A 354 -6.39 -15.75 8.90
N THR A 355 -7.18 -16.31 9.78
CA THR A 355 -8.58 -16.69 9.54
C THR A 355 -9.52 -15.84 10.41
N GLY A 356 -10.82 -15.87 10.11
CA GLY A 356 -11.83 -15.12 10.86
C GLY A 356 -11.97 -13.65 10.42
N ASP A 357 -12.66 -12.86 11.24
CA ASP A 357 -13.18 -11.55 10.87
C ASP A 357 -12.12 -10.51 10.49
N ARG A 358 -10.91 -10.60 11.04
CA ARG A 358 -9.84 -9.61 10.78
C ARG A 358 -8.79 -10.08 9.78
N ARG A 359 -9.11 -11.07 8.91
CA ARG A 359 -8.16 -11.65 7.96
C ARG A 359 -7.80 -10.75 6.78
N TYR A 360 -8.67 -9.82 6.39
CA TYR A 360 -8.52 -8.96 5.22
C TYR A 360 -7.17 -8.21 5.20
N TYR A 361 -6.94 -7.32 6.15
CA TYR A 361 -5.74 -6.47 6.17
C TYR A 361 -4.46 -7.28 6.41
N ASP A 362 -4.50 -8.19 7.40
CA ASP A 362 -3.37 -9.09 7.69
C ASP A 362 -2.93 -9.88 6.45
N ASN A 363 -3.87 -10.47 5.72
CA ASN A 363 -3.55 -11.34 4.59
C ASN A 363 -3.18 -10.55 3.32
N PHE A 364 -3.66 -9.33 3.15
CA PHE A 364 -3.14 -8.47 2.09
C PHE A 364 -1.68 -8.12 2.31
N LEU A 365 -1.30 -7.68 3.49
CA LEU A 365 0.11 -7.37 3.78
C LEU A 365 0.99 -8.62 3.73
N TYR A 366 0.45 -9.78 4.13
CA TYR A 366 1.12 -11.07 3.95
C TYR A 366 1.38 -11.38 2.47
N LEU A 367 0.38 -11.21 1.60
CA LEU A 367 0.51 -11.48 0.17
C LEU A 367 1.47 -10.49 -0.52
N PHE A 368 1.44 -9.22 -0.14
CA PHE A 368 2.43 -8.24 -0.62
C PHE A 368 3.85 -8.61 -0.19
N ALA A 369 4.04 -9.03 1.06
CA ALA A 369 5.35 -9.51 1.52
C ALA A 369 5.82 -10.75 0.75
N MET A 370 4.91 -11.70 0.46
CA MET A 370 5.23 -12.88 -0.38
C MET A 370 5.65 -12.47 -1.79
N LEU A 371 4.91 -11.55 -2.45
CA LEU A 371 5.26 -11.03 -3.78
C LEU A 371 6.62 -10.35 -3.78
N ALA A 372 6.86 -9.49 -2.79
CA ALA A 372 8.07 -8.69 -2.71
C ALA A 372 9.30 -9.54 -2.40
N LEU A 373 9.24 -10.38 -1.37
CA LEU A 373 10.34 -11.24 -0.92
C LEU A 373 10.69 -12.36 -1.91
N SER A 374 9.73 -12.80 -2.73
CA SER A 374 9.96 -13.78 -3.80
C SER A 374 10.47 -13.18 -5.11
N GLY A 375 10.64 -11.85 -5.20
CA GLY A 375 11.04 -11.15 -6.42
C GLY A 375 9.95 -11.06 -7.49
N ASN A 376 8.68 -11.20 -7.10
CA ASN A 376 7.52 -11.14 -7.98
C ASN A 376 6.74 -9.83 -7.92
N TYR A 377 7.14 -8.87 -7.09
CA TYR A 377 6.59 -7.52 -7.12
C TYR A 377 7.42 -6.65 -8.07
N ARG A 378 7.00 -6.58 -9.32
CA ARG A 378 7.81 -6.08 -10.44
C ARG A 378 7.23 -4.82 -11.05
N ILE A 379 8.12 -4.02 -11.66
CA ILE A 379 7.77 -2.87 -12.49
C ILE A 379 7.44 -3.38 -13.90
N TYR A 380 6.26 -3.02 -14.41
CA TYR A 380 5.89 -3.23 -15.80
C TYR A 380 5.91 -1.91 -16.53
N ARG A 381 6.65 -1.83 -17.65
CA ARG A 381 6.81 -0.63 -18.50
C ARG A 381 6.56 -0.98 -19.95
N LYS A 382 6.01 -0.01 -20.71
CA LYS A 382 5.91 -0.09 -22.18
C LYS A 382 7.25 0.11 -22.84
#